data_68056d05254f3b204dc9af0e9966d714
#
_entry.id   68056d05254f3b204dc9af0e9966d714
#
_cell.length_a   1.000
_cell.length_b   1.000
_cell.length_c   1.000
_cell.angle_alpha   90.00
_cell.angle_beta   90.00
_cell.angle_gamma   90.00
#
_symmetry.space_group_name_H-M   'P 1'
#
loop_
_entity.id
_entity.type
_entity.pdbx_description
1 polymer ?
#
loop_
_entity_poly.entity_id
_entity_poly.type
_entity_poly.pdbx_seq_one_letter_code
_entity_poly.pdbx_strand_id
1 'polypeptide(L)'
;MLTLLAALAVALPPACGTVEGGREAGPQHYIFFRRDHERVAETGLLSDPPIAGAPLPYTWRELEPAPGRYEFAAIHERLSFLRARGKRLFLQLQDVSFGERVLVPDYLLTDTAYHGGIARKYEADADGRVRFDGIVARRWDPAVRDRMARLLAALAREFDGVIEGVVLAETSLSFDDARQAPPDFTPAGYAAGVRALMSAARAAFQRSCVVIYANFMPGEWLPSEDHGLLRGVHAHAASIGVAVGGPDILPHRPFQRSHSLALIEQRPSGVVAAMAVQDGNLADRDRRTGQRITVPELYTFAVTRLRLDYIFWGTEEPYYTEDVLPFLRGLRQDR
;
A
#
# COMPACT_ATOMS: atom_id res chain seq x y z
N MET A 1 -10.43 51.01 6.29
CA MET A 1 -11.16 49.90 5.64
C MET A 1 -10.18 48.78 5.37
N LEU A 2 -10.14 47.75 6.25
CA LEU A 2 -9.35 46.55 6.03
C LEU A 2 -10.28 45.51 5.36
N THR A 3 -9.95 45.14 4.13
CA THR A 3 -10.64 44.11 3.40
C THR A 3 -10.07 42.75 3.81
N LEU A 4 -10.81 41.97 4.60
CA LEU A 4 -10.50 40.57 4.88
C LEU A 4 -10.71 39.75 3.58
N LEU A 5 -9.62 39.26 2.97
CA LEU A 5 -9.70 38.19 1.97
C LEU A 5 -9.93 36.88 2.70
N ALA A 6 -11.16 36.39 2.68
CA ALA A 6 -11.49 35.03 3.08
C ALA A 6 -10.96 34.07 2.01
N ALA A 7 -9.92 33.32 2.35
CA ALA A 7 -9.47 32.19 1.52
C ALA A 7 -10.58 31.11 1.56
N LEU A 8 -11.31 30.96 0.47
CA LEU A 8 -12.20 29.81 0.26
C LEU A 8 -11.29 28.56 0.17
N ALA A 9 -11.27 27.76 1.23
CA ALA A 9 -10.77 26.40 1.15
C ALA A 9 -11.72 25.58 0.27
N VAL A 10 -11.35 25.39 -0.99
CA VAL A 10 -12.03 24.42 -1.87
C VAL A 10 -11.76 23.04 -1.29
N ALA A 11 -12.74 22.48 -0.62
CA ALA A 11 -12.70 21.07 -0.21
C ALA A 11 -12.60 20.23 -1.48
N LEU A 12 -11.43 19.62 -1.71
CA LEU A 12 -11.28 18.62 -2.76
C LEU A 12 -12.23 17.46 -2.44
N PRO A 13 -13.06 17.00 -3.39
CA PRO A 13 -13.89 15.83 -3.17
C PRO A 13 -12.99 14.63 -2.81
N PRO A 14 -13.44 13.73 -1.94
CA PRO A 14 -12.68 12.53 -1.59
C PRO A 14 -12.46 11.71 -2.87
N ALA A 15 -11.18 11.56 -3.29
CA ALA A 15 -10.83 10.82 -4.49
C ALA A 15 -10.99 9.31 -4.33
N CYS A 16 -10.97 8.81 -3.09
CA CYS A 16 -11.41 7.45 -2.80
C CYS A 16 -12.93 7.46 -2.76
N GLY A 17 -13.57 6.72 -3.66
CA GLY A 17 -15.02 6.64 -3.69
C GLY A 17 -15.59 6.30 -2.32
N THR A 18 -16.02 7.33 -1.61
CA THR A 18 -17.05 7.12 -0.59
C THR A 18 -18.23 6.61 -1.39
N VAL A 19 -18.54 5.33 -1.24
CA VAL A 19 -19.81 4.80 -1.71
C VAL A 19 -20.88 5.74 -1.13
N GLU A 20 -21.51 6.56 -1.99
CA GLU A 20 -22.72 7.31 -1.62
C GLU A 20 -23.79 6.27 -1.30
N GLY A 21 -23.85 5.87 -0.05
CA GLY A 21 -24.71 4.80 0.42
C GLY A 21 -24.15 4.21 1.69
N GLY A 22 -23.83 5.05 2.64
CA GLY A 22 -23.56 4.75 4.04
C GLY A 22 -22.69 3.54 4.35
N ARG A 23 -21.93 3.61 5.42
CA ARG A 23 -21.15 2.54 6.06
C ARG A 23 -21.90 1.22 6.36
N GLU A 24 -23.15 1.07 5.92
CA GLU A 24 -23.98 -0.14 6.04
C GLU A 24 -23.58 -1.27 5.10
N ALA A 25 -22.83 -0.97 4.02
CA ALA A 25 -22.52 -1.98 2.99
C ALA A 25 -21.27 -2.84 3.29
N GLY A 26 -20.50 -2.57 4.34
CA GLY A 26 -19.22 -3.25 4.65
C GLY A 26 -18.09 -2.90 3.68
N PRO A 27 -16.87 -3.47 3.87
CA PRO A 27 -15.73 -3.22 3.01
C PRO A 27 -15.90 -3.83 1.62
N GLN A 28 -15.23 -3.24 0.64
CA GLN A 28 -15.11 -3.83 -0.69
C GLN A 28 -14.00 -4.88 -0.71
N HIS A 29 -14.28 -6.04 -1.31
CA HIS A 29 -13.37 -7.16 -1.37
C HIS A 29 -12.66 -7.23 -2.71
N TYR A 30 -11.33 -7.38 -2.69
CA TYR A 30 -10.48 -7.55 -3.85
C TYR A 30 -9.64 -8.80 -3.67
N ILE A 31 -9.24 -9.46 -4.78
CA ILE A 31 -8.31 -10.59 -4.74
C ILE A 31 -6.93 -10.12 -5.10
N PHE A 32 -5.97 -10.38 -4.21
CA PHE A 32 -4.57 -10.01 -4.34
C PHE A 32 -3.74 -11.22 -4.81
N PHE A 33 -3.38 -11.21 -6.08
CA PHE A 33 -2.62 -12.30 -6.73
C PHE A 33 -1.11 -12.23 -6.47
N ARG A 34 -0.68 -11.43 -5.52
CA ARG A 34 0.75 -11.19 -5.25
C ARG A 34 1.46 -10.68 -6.52
N ARG A 35 2.61 -11.29 -6.86
CA ARG A 35 3.40 -10.90 -8.05
C ARG A 35 2.97 -11.60 -9.34
N ASP A 36 2.04 -12.54 -9.24
CA ASP A 36 1.58 -13.33 -10.37
C ASP A 36 0.34 -12.70 -11.00
N HIS A 37 0.57 -11.71 -11.88
CA HIS A 37 -0.50 -11.00 -12.58
C HIS A 37 -1.32 -11.92 -13.49
N GLU A 38 -0.74 -13.01 -13.96
CA GLU A 38 -1.39 -13.87 -14.93
C GLU A 38 -2.52 -14.66 -14.29
N ARG A 39 -2.41 -14.92 -13.00
CA ARG A 39 -3.47 -15.58 -12.23
C ARG A 39 -4.80 -14.80 -12.22
N VAL A 40 -4.78 -13.52 -12.56
CA VAL A 40 -6.02 -12.74 -12.73
C VAL A 40 -6.91 -13.33 -13.83
N ALA A 41 -6.32 -14.03 -14.78
CA ALA A 41 -7.03 -14.72 -15.87
C ALA A 41 -7.55 -16.12 -15.50
N GLU A 42 -7.18 -16.67 -14.33
CA GLU A 42 -7.69 -17.95 -13.87
C GLU A 42 -9.20 -17.87 -13.71
N THR A 43 -9.88 -18.78 -14.41
CA THR A 43 -11.35 -18.82 -14.43
C THR A 43 -11.88 -19.14 -13.03
N GLY A 44 -12.78 -18.34 -12.53
CA GLY A 44 -13.44 -18.56 -11.24
C GLY A 44 -12.95 -17.67 -10.11
N LEU A 45 -11.67 -17.26 -10.05
CA LEU A 45 -11.16 -16.44 -8.93
C LEU A 45 -11.86 -15.07 -8.80
N LEU A 46 -12.24 -14.45 -9.93
CA LEU A 46 -12.99 -13.19 -9.95
C LEU A 46 -14.50 -13.37 -10.14
N SER A 47 -14.95 -14.56 -10.51
CA SER A 47 -16.37 -14.83 -10.83
C SER A 47 -17.22 -15.09 -9.59
N ASP A 48 -16.57 -15.61 -8.57
CA ASP A 48 -17.18 -15.91 -7.28
C ASP A 48 -17.31 -14.65 -6.41
N PRO A 49 -18.06 -14.71 -5.39
CA PRO A 49 -18.80 -13.79 -4.55
C PRO A 49 -18.48 -12.30 -4.68
N PRO A 50 -18.75 -11.42 -3.75
CA PRO A 50 -18.76 -9.96 -3.96
C PRO A 50 -17.36 -9.35 -4.18
N ILE A 51 -16.58 -9.96 -5.09
CA ILE A 51 -15.26 -9.47 -5.45
C ILE A 51 -15.40 -8.26 -6.38
N ALA A 52 -14.90 -7.12 -5.92
CA ALA A 52 -14.97 -5.87 -6.66
C ALA A 52 -13.87 -5.74 -7.73
N GLY A 53 -12.74 -6.45 -7.56
CA GLY A 53 -11.63 -6.37 -8.50
C GLY A 53 -10.34 -7.00 -7.98
N ALA A 54 -9.21 -6.51 -8.47
CA ALA A 54 -7.88 -6.98 -8.08
C ALA A 54 -6.88 -5.81 -7.95
N PRO A 55 -6.05 -5.78 -6.89
CA PRO A 55 -4.81 -5.04 -6.88
C PRO A 55 -3.73 -5.83 -7.63
N LEU A 56 -3.08 -5.20 -8.60
CA LEU A 56 -2.02 -5.81 -9.40
C LEU A 56 -0.73 -5.00 -9.26
N PRO A 57 0.39 -5.64 -8.88
CA PRO A 57 1.67 -4.98 -8.71
C PRO A 57 2.40 -4.78 -10.04
N TYR A 58 2.97 -3.60 -10.22
CA TYR A 58 3.84 -3.25 -11.33
C TYR A 58 5.10 -2.60 -10.78
N THR A 59 6.27 -3.03 -11.24
CA THR A 59 7.52 -2.45 -10.83
C THR A 59 7.79 -1.13 -11.55
N TRP A 60 8.47 -0.20 -10.91
CA TRP A 60 8.92 1.01 -11.58
C TRP A 60 9.75 0.69 -12.83
N ARG A 61 10.62 -0.33 -12.75
CA ARG A 61 11.46 -0.81 -13.85
C ARG A 61 10.65 -1.18 -15.11
N GLU A 62 9.52 -1.88 -14.92
CA GLU A 62 8.65 -2.29 -16.01
C GLU A 62 7.91 -1.09 -16.62
N LEU A 63 7.49 -0.15 -15.79
CA LEU A 63 6.68 0.99 -16.23
C LEU A 63 7.49 2.12 -16.86
N GLU A 64 8.79 2.24 -16.56
CA GLU A 64 9.67 3.29 -17.09
C GLU A 64 11.07 2.73 -17.37
N PRO A 65 11.26 1.89 -18.40
CA PRO A 65 12.55 1.26 -18.71
C PRO A 65 13.66 2.25 -19.08
N ALA A 66 13.32 3.45 -19.55
CA ALA A 66 14.24 4.55 -19.83
C ALA A 66 13.62 5.89 -19.41
N PRO A 67 14.40 6.94 -19.15
CA PRO A 67 13.89 8.22 -18.67
C PRO A 67 12.80 8.80 -19.57
N GLY A 68 11.55 8.88 -19.04
CA GLY A 68 10.38 9.40 -19.76
C GLY A 68 9.80 8.49 -20.84
N ARG A 69 10.33 7.29 -21.00
CA ARG A 69 9.75 6.25 -21.84
C ARG A 69 8.90 5.33 -20.96
N TYR A 70 7.59 5.43 -21.13
CA TYR A 70 6.63 4.70 -20.34
C TYR A 70 6.04 3.52 -21.10
N GLU A 71 5.91 2.36 -20.43
CA GLU A 71 5.40 1.11 -20.98
C GLU A 71 4.17 0.67 -20.15
N PHE A 72 2.98 1.04 -20.63
CA PHE A 72 1.72 0.78 -19.92
C PHE A 72 0.84 -0.29 -20.57
N ALA A 73 1.34 -0.98 -21.62
CA ALA A 73 0.58 -1.99 -22.35
C ALA A 73 0.01 -3.08 -21.44
N ALA A 74 0.81 -3.59 -20.49
CA ALA A 74 0.37 -4.60 -19.54
C ALA A 74 -0.75 -4.11 -18.62
N ILE A 75 -0.73 -2.82 -18.23
CA ILE A 75 -1.81 -2.22 -17.43
C ILE A 75 -3.09 -2.16 -18.26
N HIS A 76 -3.02 -1.71 -19.52
CA HIS A 76 -4.18 -1.63 -20.42
C HIS A 76 -4.80 -3.00 -20.65
N GLU A 77 -3.98 -4.03 -20.86
CA GLU A 77 -4.46 -5.40 -21.06
C GLU A 77 -5.23 -5.89 -19.83
N ARG A 78 -4.65 -5.79 -18.64
CA ARG A 78 -5.28 -6.26 -17.39
C ARG A 78 -6.50 -5.44 -17.00
N LEU A 79 -6.45 -4.13 -17.22
CA LEU A 79 -7.58 -3.24 -17.00
C LEU A 79 -8.77 -3.60 -17.93
N SER A 80 -8.49 -3.83 -19.21
CA SER A 80 -9.51 -4.25 -20.18
C SER A 80 -10.12 -5.60 -19.79
N PHE A 81 -9.29 -6.56 -19.38
CA PHE A 81 -9.74 -7.86 -18.91
C PHE A 81 -10.66 -7.75 -17.68
N LEU A 82 -10.29 -6.94 -16.70
CA LEU A 82 -11.09 -6.72 -15.48
C LEU A 82 -12.40 -6.00 -15.81
N ARG A 83 -12.34 -4.93 -16.60
CA ARG A 83 -13.53 -4.15 -16.95
C ARG A 83 -14.56 -4.96 -17.75
N ALA A 84 -14.13 -5.83 -18.64
CA ALA A 84 -15.01 -6.72 -19.39
C ALA A 84 -15.80 -7.68 -18.46
N ARG A 85 -15.38 -7.82 -17.19
CA ARG A 85 -16.02 -8.62 -16.15
C ARG A 85 -16.70 -7.78 -15.07
N GLY A 86 -16.83 -6.46 -15.28
CA GLY A 86 -17.38 -5.53 -14.27
C GLY A 86 -16.47 -5.39 -13.04
N LYS A 87 -15.17 -5.70 -13.18
CA LYS A 87 -14.19 -5.64 -12.08
C LYS A 87 -13.30 -4.41 -12.22
N ARG A 88 -12.72 -4.00 -11.08
CA ARG A 88 -11.90 -2.78 -10.97
C ARG A 88 -10.45 -3.12 -10.66
N LEU A 89 -9.54 -2.23 -11.02
CA LEU A 89 -8.11 -2.37 -10.83
C LEU A 89 -7.61 -1.38 -9.77
N PHE A 90 -6.88 -1.87 -8.78
CA PHE A 90 -5.87 -1.08 -8.06
C PHE A 90 -4.50 -1.34 -8.67
N LEU A 91 -3.79 -0.31 -9.08
CA LEU A 91 -2.42 -0.39 -9.53
C LEU A 91 -1.50 -0.29 -8.31
N GLN A 92 -0.73 -1.34 -8.00
CA GLN A 92 0.27 -1.30 -6.93
C GLN A 92 1.64 -0.96 -7.53
N LEU A 93 2.13 0.27 -7.31
CA LEU A 93 3.45 0.70 -7.77
C LEU A 93 4.52 0.18 -6.81
N GLN A 94 5.46 -0.64 -7.34
CA GLN A 94 6.49 -1.30 -6.57
C GLN A 94 7.87 -0.69 -6.81
N ASP A 95 8.48 -0.16 -5.76
CA ASP A 95 9.84 0.38 -5.72
C ASP A 95 10.65 -0.14 -4.52
N VAL A 96 10.06 -1.09 -3.78
CA VAL A 96 10.64 -1.80 -2.64
C VAL A 96 10.53 -3.31 -2.87
N SER A 97 11.60 -4.04 -2.63
CA SER A 97 11.60 -5.51 -2.64
C SER A 97 12.04 -6.08 -1.30
N PHE A 98 11.59 -7.31 -1.03
CA PHE A 98 12.13 -8.19 -0.01
C PHE A 98 12.92 -9.27 -0.74
N GLY A 99 14.26 -9.16 -0.72
CA GLY A 99 15.21 -9.99 -1.48
C GLY A 99 15.98 -9.22 -2.55
N GLU A 100 16.68 -9.94 -3.45
CA GLU A 100 17.68 -9.39 -4.37
C GLU A 100 17.10 -8.67 -5.61
N ARG A 101 15.78 -8.68 -5.84
CA ARG A 101 15.21 -8.04 -7.02
C ARG A 101 15.31 -6.52 -6.93
N VAL A 102 15.87 -5.91 -7.97
CA VAL A 102 15.87 -4.46 -8.17
C VAL A 102 14.61 -4.07 -8.95
N LEU A 103 13.75 -3.27 -8.34
CA LEU A 103 12.44 -2.88 -8.90
C LEU A 103 12.44 -1.49 -9.55
N VAL A 104 13.56 -0.78 -9.47
CA VAL A 104 13.74 0.53 -10.11
C VAL A 104 14.41 0.40 -11.48
N PRO A 105 14.22 1.34 -12.41
CA PRO A 105 14.88 1.36 -13.72
C PRO A 105 16.41 1.36 -13.64
N ASP A 106 17.07 0.75 -14.63
CA ASP A 106 18.53 0.64 -14.67
C ASP A 106 19.23 1.99 -14.77
N TYR A 107 18.65 2.98 -15.42
CA TYR A 107 19.23 4.31 -15.50
C TYR A 107 19.37 5.00 -14.13
N LEU A 108 18.51 4.68 -13.16
CA LEU A 108 18.65 5.21 -11.79
C LEU A 108 19.88 4.63 -11.07
N LEU A 109 20.35 3.45 -11.48
CA LEU A 109 21.53 2.79 -10.91
C LEU A 109 22.83 3.32 -11.51
N THR A 110 22.80 3.73 -12.78
CA THR A 110 23.99 4.04 -13.58
C THR A 110 24.26 5.53 -13.75
N ASP A 111 23.23 6.36 -13.73
CA ASP A 111 23.38 7.81 -13.81
C ASP A 111 23.70 8.39 -12.42
N THR A 112 24.82 9.07 -12.33
CA THR A 112 25.34 9.67 -11.08
C THR A 112 24.41 10.70 -10.46
N ALA A 113 23.51 11.31 -11.23
CA ALA A 113 22.50 12.26 -10.75
C ALA A 113 21.53 11.64 -9.73
N TYR A 114 21.37 10.32 -9.69
CA TYR A 114 20.49 9.60 -8.79
C TYR A 114 21.19 8.92 -7.61
N HIS A 115 22.50 9.16 -7.45
CA HIS A 115 23.32 8.62 -6.35
C HIS A 115 23.18 7.09 -6.18
N GLY A 116 23.05 6.37 -7.31
CA GLY A 116 22.83 4.92 -7.35
C GLY A 116 21.37 4.47 -7.22
N GLY A 117 20.41 5.37 -7.03
CA GLY A 117 18.96 5.16 -7.14
C GLY A 117 18.31 4.29 -6.05
N ILE A 118 19.08 3.42 -5.41
CA ILE A 118 18.60 2.44 -4.42
C ILE A 118 19.47 2.40 -3.17
N ALA A 119 18.93 1.75 -2.13
CA ALA A 119 19.69 1.26 -0.98
C ALA A 119 19.31 -0.18 -0.65
N ARG A 120 20.27 -0.92 -0.08
CA ARG A 120 20.05 -2.27 0.44
C ARG A 120 19.53 -2.17 1.87
N LYS A 121 18.42 -2.84 2.15
CA LYS A 121 17.82 -2.92 3.50
C LYS A 121 18.47 -4.04 4.30
N TYR A 122 18.55 -3.84 5.60
CA TYR A 122 19.11 -4.83 6.51
C TYR A 122 18.29 -4.83 7.80
N GLU A 123 17.89 -6.01 8.25
CA GLU A 123 17.08 -6.21 9.44
C GLU A 123 17.76 -7.19 10.38
N ALA A 124 17.69 -6.93 11.70
CA ALA A 124 18.14 -7.84 12.73
C ALA A 124 17.09 -8.94 12.96
N ASP A 125 17.53 -10.20 12.94
CA ASP A 125 16.68 -11.33 13.35
C ASP A 125 16.49 -11.36 14.88
N ALA A 126 15.71 -12.30 15.37
CA ALA A 126 15.42 -12.45 16.80
C ALA A 126 16.69 -12.69 17.67
N ASP A 127 17.77 -13.15 17.07
CA ASP A 127 19.07 -13.35 17.72
C ASP A 127 19.98 -12.11 17.61
N GLY A 128 19.49 -11.01 17.02
CA GLY A 128 20.24 -9.77 16.78
C GLY A 128 21.25 -9.84 15.64
N ARG A 129 21.17 -10.88 14.78
CA ARG A 129 22.03 -10.99 13.61
C ARG A 129 21.44 -10.19 12.47
N VAL A 130 22.18 -9.19 12.00
CA VAL A 130 21.76 -8.36 10.87
C VAL A 130 21.88 -9.13 9.56
N ARG A 131 20.80 -9.19 8.81
CA ARG A 131 20.71 -9.86 7.51
C ARG A 131 20.21 -8.90 6.45
N PHE A 132 20.60 -9.16 5.21
CA PHE A 132 20.04 -8.49 4.06
C PHE A 132 18.54 -8.84 3.96
N ASP A 133 17.69 -7.79 3.89
CA ASP A 133 16.24 -7.92 3.85
C ASP A 133 15.64 -7.50 2.50
N GLY A 134 16.35 -6.70 1.71
CA GLY A 134 15.85 -6.29 0.41
C GLY A 134 16.42 -4.98 -0.10
N ILE A 135 15.72 -4.42 -1.09
CA ILE A 135 16.15 -3.21 -1.81
C ILE A 135 15.01 -2.20 -1.84
N VAL A 136 15.35 -0.92 -1.60
CA VAL A 136 14.42 0.20 -1.64
C VAL A 136 14.93 1.29 -2.57
N ALA A 137 14.04 1.95 -3.32
CA ALA A 137 14.36 3.21 -3.99
C ALA A 137 14.76 4.28 -2.97
N ARG A 138 15.73 5.13 -3.31
CA ARG A 138 16.19 6.23 -2.44
C ARG A 138 15.12 7.32 -2.31
N ARG A 139 14.02 7.02 -1.65
CA ARG A 139 12.87 7.94 -1.49
C ARG A 139 13.24 9.25 -0.79
N TRP A 140 14.37 9.31 -0.08
CA TRP A 140 14.93 10.54 0.51
C TRP A 140 15.70 11.38 -0.50
N ASP A 141 16.13 10.83 -1.64
CA ASP A 141 16.83 11.55 -2.70
C ASP A 141 15.85 12.38 -3.55
N PRO A 142 16.04 13.71 -3.68
CA PRO A 142 15.15 14.56 -4.47
C PRO A 142 15.08 14.16 -5.96
N ALA A 143 16.21 13.80 -6.59
CA ALA A 143 16.23 13.45 -8.01
C ALA A 143 15.46 12.15 -8.29
N VAL A 144 15.59 11.15 -7.40
CA VAL A 144 14.83 9.90 -7.46
C VAL A 144 13.33 10.17 -7.28
N ARG A 145 12.94 11.03 -6.31
CA ARG A 145 11.55 11.41 -6.11
C ARG A 145 10.96 12.14 -7.31
N ASP A 146 11.70 13.06 -7.91
CA ASP A 146 11.22 13.78 -9.10
C ASP A 146 10.95 12.85 -10.27
N ARG A 147 11.76 11.80 -10.42
CA ARG A 147 11.51 10.76 -11.44
C ARG A 147 10.25 9.97 -11.13
N MET A 148 10.07 9.53 -9.88
CA MET A 148 8.85 8.84 -9.45
C MET A 148 7.61 9.73 -9.63
N ALA A 149 7.68 11.02 -9.30
CA ALA A 149 6.58 11.97 -9.49
C ALA A 149 6.20 12.10 -10.98
N ARG A 150 7.18 12.09 -11.89
CA ARG A 150 6.93 12.10 -13.34
C ARG A 150 6.26 10.81 -13.83
N LEU A 151 6.66 9.65 -13.31
CA LEU A 151 5.96 8.39 -13.59
C LEU A 151 4.51 8.45 -13.09
N LEU A 152 4.29 8.90 -11.85
CA LEU A 152 2.93 9.04 -11.30
C LEU A 152 2.07 9.99 -12.15
N ALA A 153 2.62 11.10 -12.62
CA ALA A 153 1.93 12.02 -13.50
C ALA A 153 1.62 11.38 -14.88
N ALA A 154 2.52 10.55 -15.41
CA ALA A 154 2.30 9.83 -16.66
C ALA A 154 1.19 8.79 -16.51
N LEU A 155 1.22 7.99 -15.44
CA LEU A 155 0.18 7.03 -15.10
C LEU A 155 -1.19 7.71 -14.93
N ALA A 156 -1.23 8.84 -14.23
CA ALA A 156 -2.49 9.55 -14.00
C ALA A 156 -3.09 10.13 -15.30
N ARG A 157 -2.29 10.59 -16.25
CA ARG A 157 -2.80 11.06 -17.55
C ARG A 157 -3.61 9.99 -18.30
N GLU A 158 -3.27 8.70 -18.10
CA GLU A 158 -3.96 7.60 -18.78
C GLU A 158 -5.03 6.94 -17.90
N PHE A 159 -4.80 6.87 -16.61
CA PHE A 159 -5.59 5.99 -15.73
C PHE A 159 -6.42 6.70 -14.66
N ASP A 160 -6.25 8.01 -14.42
CA ASP A 160 -7.02 8.70 -13.38
C ASP A 160 -8.52 8.74 -13.70
N GLY A 161 -9.32 8.18 -12.79
CA GLY A 161 -10.77 7.99 -12.95
C GLY A 161 -11.14 6.79 -13.82
N VAL A 162 -10.13 6.03 -14.30
CA VAL A 162 -10.32 4.80 -15.09
C VAL A 162 -10.05 3.56 -14.23
N ILE A 163 -9.07 3.63 -13.33
CA ILE A 163 -8.79 2.63 -12.31
C ILE A 163 -9.43 3.03 -10.98
N GLU A 164 -9.60 2.07 -10.07
CA GLU A 164 -10.09 2.36 -8.71
C GLU A 164 -9.08 3.21 -7.94
N GLY A 165 -7.79 2.85 -8.04
CA GLY A 165 -6.75 3.60 -7.35
C GLY A 165 -5.33 3.13 -7.64
N VAL A 166 -4.39 3.87 -7.07
CA VAL A 166 -2.97 3.54 -7.02
C VAL A 166 -2.53 3.29 -5.57
N VAL A 167 -1.79 2.22 -5.35
CA VAL A 167 -1.20 1.87 -4.05
C VAL A 167 0.29 2.13 -4.13
N LEU A 168 0.80 3.02 -3.28
CA LEU A 168 2.23 3.25 -3.08
C LEU A 168 2.78 2.15 -2.17
N ALA A 169 3.94 1.63 -2.51
CA ALA A 169 4.58 0.53 -1.79
C ALA A 169 4.89 0.92 -0.33
N GLU A 170 4.98 -0.10 0.50
CA GLU A 170 5.15 0.04 1.94
C GLU A 170 6.36 0.88 2.37
N THR A 171 6.24 1.44 3.57
CA THR A 171 7.27 2.30 4.15
C THR A 171 8.33 1.55 4.96
N SER A 172 8.20 0.22 5.04
CA SER A 172 9.14 -0.63 5.80
C SER A 172 10.57 -0.50 5.26
N LEU A 173 11.41 0.10 6.08
CA LEU A 173 12.84 0.28 5.83
C LEU A 173 13.60 0.18 7.15
N SER A 174 14.61 -0.69 7.19
CA SER A 174 15.55 -0.79 8.29
C SER A 174 16.99 -0.78 7.80
N PHE A 175 17.86 -0.17 8.61
CA PHE A 175 19.31 -0.27 8.58
C PHE A 175 19.77 -0.57 10.01
N ASP A 176 19.47 -1.78 10.50
CA ASP A 176 19.77 -2.18 11.88
C ASP A 176 21.28 -2.20 12.16
N ASP A 177 22.13 -2.32 11.13
CA ASP A 177 23.52 -1.87 11.19
C ASP A 177 23.63 -0.48 10.55
N ALA A 178 23.76 0.55 11.37
CA ALA A 178 23.86 1.95 10.91
C ALA A 178 25.01 2.21 9.93
N ARG A 179 26.08 1.35 9.93
CA ARG A 179 27.19 1.43 8.96
C ARG A 179 26.78 1.09 7.53
N GLN A 180 25.64 0.45 7.36
CA GLN A 180 25.08 0.06 6.06
C GLN A 180 24.10 1.10 5.51
N ALA A 181 23.70 2.07 6.32
CA ALA A 181 22.88 3.19 5.86
C ALA A 181 23.71 4.08 4.92
N PRO A 182 23.14 4.52 3.78
CA PRO A 182 23.79 5.52 2.94
C PRO A 182 24.13 6.80 3.73
N PRO A 183 25.26 7.47 3.44
CA PRO A 183 25.72 8.63 4.23
C PRO A 183 24.74 9.81 4.26
N ASP A 184 23.91 9.95 3.24
CA ASP A 184 22.87 10.98 3.09
C ASP A 184 21.51 10.55 3.64
N PHE A 185 21.41 9.33 4.19
CA PHE A 185 20.17 8.83 4.77
C PHE A 185 19.95 9.40 6.17
N THR A 186 18.71 9.83 6.42
CA THR A 186 18.18 10.06 7.78
C THR A 186 16.75 9.58 7.86
N PRO A 187 16.29 9.06 9.02
CA PRO A 187 14.88 8.67 9.20
C PRO A 187 13.90 9.81 8.90
N ALA A 188 14.21 11.03 9.34
CA ALA A 188 13.40 12.21 9.06
C ALA A 188 13.37 12.57 7.57
N GLY A 189 14.51 12.45 6.86
CA GLY A 189 14.61 12.65 5.41
C GLY A 189 13.78 11.62 4.65
N TYR A 190 13.83 10.36 5.08
CA TYR A 190 12.98 9.31 4.50
C TYR A 190 11.49 9.60 4.68
N ALA A 191 11.06 9.93 5.91
CA ALA A 191 9.67 10.29 6.18
C ALA A 191 9.21 11.52 5.38
N ALA A 192 10.08 12.53 5.20
CA ALA A 192 9.81 13.66 4.34
C ALA A 192 9.67 13.25 2.86
N GLY A 193 10.53 12.35 2.40
CA GLY A 193 10.46 11.78 1.05
C GLY A 193 9.16 11.02 0.79
N VAL A 194 8.72 10.18 1.74
CA VAL A 194 7.44 9.47 1.66
C VAL A 194 6.27 10.46 1.55
N ARG A 195 6.23 11.51 2.41
CA ARG A 195 5.18 12.54 2.34
C ARG A 195 5.18 13.29 1.00
N ALA A 196 6.37 13.59 0.46
CA ALA A 196 6.47 14.24 -0.85
C ALA A 196 5.93 13.35 -1.99
N LEU A 197 6.22 12.04 -1.96
CA LEU A 197 5.66 11.08 -2.93
C LEU A 197 4.15 10.95 -2.82
N MET A 198 3.61 10.93 -1.60
CA MET A 198 2.15 10.94 -1.37
C MET A 198 1.50 12.19 -1.96
N SER A 199 2.11 13.37 -1.73
CA SER A 199 1.63 14.63 -2.30
C SER A 199 1.66 14.63 -3.82
N ALA A 200 2.73 14.12 -4.43
CA ALA A 200 2.85 14.00 -5.88
C ALA A 200 1.81 13.04 -6.47
N ALA A 201 1.61 11.88 -5.82
CA ALA A 201 0.59 10.92 -6.23
C ALA A 201 -0.82 11.51 -6.15
N ARG A 202 -1.16 12.18 -5.04
CA ARG A 202 -2.48 12.80 -4.85
C ARG A 202 -2.73 13.98 -5.79
N ALA A 203 -1.70 14.76 -6.11
CA ALA A 203 -1.80 15.84 -7.10
C ALA A 203 -2.04 15.30 -8.51
N ALA A 204 -1.45 14.16 -8.84
CA ALA A 204 -1.62 13.50 -10.13
C ALA A 204 -2.99 12.80 -10.23
N PHE A 205 -3.34 11.95 -9.28
CA PHE A 205 -4.59 11.19 -9.26
C PHE A 205 -5.69 11.94 -8.50
N GLN A 206 -6.51 12.68 -9.21
CA GLN A 206 -7.56 13.51 -8.61
C GLN A 206 -8.90 12.78 -8.44
N ARG A 207 -9.16 11.76 -9.25
CA ARG A 207 -10.42 11.00 -9.30
C ARG A 207 -10.27 9.58 -8.78
N SER A 208 -9.11 8.98 -8.93
CA SER A 208 -8.79 7.64 -8.42
C SER A 208 -8.24 7.70 -7.00
N CYS A 209 -8.46 6.64 -6.24
CA CYS A 209 -7.94 6.52 -4.88
C CYS A 209 -6.42 6.46 -4.85
N VAL A 210 -5.78 7.18 -3.94
CA VAL A 210 -4.35 7.01 -3.63
C VAL A 210 -4.24 6.38 -2.26
N VAL A 211 -3.54 5.26 -2.16
CA VAL A 211 -3.31 4.52 -0.90
C VAL A 211 -1.81 4.50 -0.61
N ILE A 212 -1.41 4.72 0.62
CA ILE A 212 -0.06 4.47 1.12
C ILE A 212 -0.05 3.30 2.09
N TYR A 213 0.82 2.32 1.87
CA TYR A 213 1.09 1.28 2.86
C TYR A 213 2.09 1.80 3.88
N ALA A 214 1.57 2.47 4.93
CA ALA A 214 2.34 3.10 5.99
C ALA A 214 2.39 2.18 7.22
N ASN A 215 3.36 1.27 7.24
CA ASN A 215 3.47 0.24 8.27
C ASN A 215 4.63 0.45 9.25
N PHE A 216 5.85 0.75 8.78
CA PHE A 216 7.02 0.96 9.61
C PHE A 216 7.81 2.18 9.13
N MET A 217 8.59 2.78 10.06
CA MET A 217 9.56 3.83 9.77
C MET A 217 10.92 3.46 10.36
N PRO A 218 12.03 3.82 9.70
CA PRO A 218 13.36 3.48 10.19
C PRO A 218 13.63 4.12 11.56
N GLY A 219 14.11 3.29 12.50
CA GLY A 219 14.44 3.71 13.86
C GLY A 219 13.24 4.09 14.71
N GLU A 220 12.01 3.66 14.35
CA GLU A 220 10.81 3.96 15.11
C GLU A 220 10.01 2.70 15.37
N TRP A 221 9.57 2.52 16.62
CA TRP A 221 8.79 1.39 17.07
C TRP A 221 7.74 1.82 18.11
N LEU A 222 6.51 2.04 17.65
CA LEU A 222 5.44 2.54 18.53
C LEU A 222 4.96 1.47 19.54
N PRO A 223 4.63 1.87 20.75
CA PRO A 223 4.73 3.23 21.32
C PRO A 223 6.08 3.52 22.02
N SER A 224 7.00 2.55 22.10
CA SER A 224 8.20 2.63 22.93
C SER A 224 9.27 3.57 22.36
N GLU A 225 9.40 3.63 21.05
CA GLU A 225 10.35 4.45 20.31
C GLU A 225 9.58 5.32 19.30
N ASP A 226 8.79 6.27 19.85
CA ASP A 226 7.93 7.16 19.06
C ASP A 226 8.68 8.45 18.74
N HIS A 227 9.16 8.57 17.51
CA HIS A 227 9.80 9.79 17.00
C HIS A 227 8.83 10.64 16.15
N GLY A 228 7.56 10.24 16.06
CA GLY A 228 6.52 10.93 15.31
C GLY A 228 6.60 10.78 13.80
N LEU A 229 7.47 9.91 13.27
CA LEU A 229 7.67 9.75 11.83
C LEU A 229 6.47 9.08 11.17
N LEU A 230 6.06 7.91 11.66
CA LEU A 230 4.91 7.17 11.14
C LEU A 230 3.61 7.94 11.40
N ARG A 231 3.45 8.52 12.60
CA ARG A 231 2.32 9.41 12.90
C ARG A 231 2.25 10.60 11.96
N GLY A 232 3.40 11.19 11.63
CA GLY A 232 3.52 12.28 10.67
C GLY A 232 3.11 11.89 9.25
N VAL A 233 3.41 10.66 8.81
CA VAL A 233 2.95 10.12 7.52
C VAL A 233 1.43 9.93 7.53
N HIS A 234 0.86 9.32 8.58
CA HIS A 234 -0.59 9.16 8.72
C HIS A 234 -1.33 10.50 8.78
N ALA A 235 -0.82 11.46 9.55
CA ALA A 235 -1.41 12.81 9.63
C ALA A 235 -1.36 13.53 8.28
N HIS A 236 -0.25 13.41 7.55
CA HIS A 236 -0.12 13.98 6.21
C HIS A 236 -1.10 13.32 5.23
N ALA A 237 -1.21 11.98 5.24
CA ALA A 237 -2.19 11.25 4.42
C ALA A 237 -3.61 11.80 4.64
N ALA A 238 -4.01 11.94 5.90
CA ALA A 238 -5.32 12.47 6.26
C ALA A 238 -5.53 13.91 5.76
N SER A 239 -4.50 14.76 5.85
CA SER A 239 -4.59 16.18 5.46
C SER A 239 -4.73 16.41 3.96
N ILE A 240 -4.28 15.46 3.12
CA ILE A 240 -4.31 15.58 1.66
C ILE A 240 -5.29 14.60 0.99
N GLY A 241 -6.09 13.85 1.77
CA GLY A 241 -7.05 12.89 1.23
C GLY A 241 -6.42 11.65 0.59
N VAL A 242 -5.28 11.18 1.11
CA VAL A 242 -4.65 9.90 0.79
C VAL A 242 -5.16 8.84 1.77
N ALA A 243 -5.58 7.69 1.26
CA ALA A 243 -5.97 6.56 2.07
C ALA A 243 -4.75 5.92 2.74
N VAL A 244 -4.95 5.39 3.95
CA VAL A 244 -3.89 4.68 4.69
C VAL A 244 -4.12 3.18 4.66
N GLY A 245 -3.04 2.41 4.73
CA GLY A 245 -3.15 0.97 4.73
C GLY A 245 -1.85 0.27 5.11
N GLY A 246 -1.83 -1.01 4.87
CA GLY A 246 -0.67 -1.86 5.11
C GLY A 246 -0.83 -3.23 4.46
N PRO A 247 0.27 -3.99 4.38
CA PRO A 247 0.26 -5.31 3.75
C PRO A 247 -0.32 -6.41 4.64
N ASP A 248 -0.47 -6.17 5.97
CA ASP A 248 -0.76 -7.21 6.94
C ASP A 248 -1.86 -6.84 7.94
N ILE A 249 -2.77 -7.79 8.19
CA ILE A 249 -3.74 -7.73 9.29
C ILE A 249 -3.39 -8.85 10.28
N LEU A 250 -2.63 -8.53 11.32
CA LEU A 250 -2.11 -9.48 12.32
C LEU A 250 -2.61 -9.13 13.74
N PRO A 251 -3.90 -9.33 14.06
CA PRO A 251 -4.49 -8.94 15.34
C PRO A 251 -3.93 -9.70 16.54
N HIS A 252 -3.34 -10.87 16.33
CA HIS A 252 -2.70 -11.68 17.38
C HIS A 252 -1.26 -11.24 17.71
N ARG A 253 -0.69 -10.31 16.93
CA ARG A 253 0.63 -9.76 17.16
C ARG A 253 0.57 -8.48 17.99
N PRO A 254 0.82 -8.50 19.33
CA PRO A 254 0.63 -7.33 20.19
C PRO A 254 1.40 -6.10 19.74
N PHE A 255 2.64 -6.28 19.25
CA PHE A 255 3.48 -5.20 18.76
C PHE A 255 2.94 -4.57 17.45
N GLN A 256 2.36 -5.34 16.54
CA GLN A 256 1.70 -4.77 15.36
C GLN A 256 0.42 -4.03 15.73
N ARG A 257 -0.32 -4.56 16.71
CA ARG A 257 -1.52 -3.89 17.23
C ARG A 257 -1.23 -2.55 17.88
N SER A 258 -0.11 -2.41 18.57
CA SER A 258 0.29 -1.15 19.19
C SER A 258 1.03 -0.21 18.23
N HIS A 259 1.49 -0.71 17.08
CA HIS A 259 2.23 0.04 16.07
C HIS A 259 1.33 0.51 14.92
N SER A 260 1.46 -0.07 13.74
CA SER A 260 0.75 0.37 12.53
C SER A 260 -0.77 0.20 12.60
N LEU A 261 -1.26 -0.92 13.16
CA LEU A 261 -2.71 -1.17 13.28
C LEU A 261 -3.38 -0.18 14.23
N ALA A 262 -2.68 0.28 15.29
CA ALA A 262 -3.19 1.32 16.18
C ALA A 262 -3.44 2.64 15.43
N LEU A 263 -2.56 3.03 14.52
CA LEU A 263 -2.71 4.25 13.72
C LEU A 263 -3.87 4.14 12.72
N ILE A 264 -4.05 2.96 12.12
CA ILE A 264 -5.22 2.68 11.26
C ILE A 264 -6.52 2.78 12.08
N GLU A 265 -6.57 2.15 13.27
CA GLU A 265 -7.73 2.17 14.17
C GLU A 265 -8.08 3.61 14.63
N GLN A 266 -7.07 4.42 14.95
CA GLN A 266 -7.21 5.77 15.48
C GLN A 266 -7.36 6.86 14.41
N ARG A 267 -7.34 6.49 13.11
CA ARG A 267 -7.42 7.49 12.05
C ARG A 267 -8.69 8.35 12.14
N PRO A 268 -8.64 9.61 11.69
CA PRO A 268 -9.81 10.48 11.64
C PRO A 268 -10.97 9.86 10.84
N SER A 269 -12.19 10.21 11.22
CA SER A 269 -13.37 9.85 10.45
C SER A 269 -13.28 10.44 9.04
N GLY A 270 -13.67 9.65 8.01
CA GLY A 270 -13.58 10.06 6.60
C GLY A 270 -12.25 9.73 5.93
N VAL A 271 -11.20 9.38 6.67
CA VAL A 271 -9.97 8.84 6.06
C VAL A 271 -10.21 7.39 5.67
N VAL A 272 -10.07 7.09 4.38
CA VAL A 272 -10.23 5.75 3.83
C VAL A 272 -9.08 4.84 4.24
N ALA A 273 -9.36 3.57 4.49
CA ALA A 273 -8.34 2.57 4.79
C ALA A 273 -8.46 1.33 3.91
N ALA A 274 -7.31 0.88 3.37
CA ALA A 274 -7.19 -0.27 2.49
C ALA A 274 -6.05 -1.17 2.96
N MET A 275 -6.33 -2.43 3.30
CA MET A 275 -5.30 -3.35 3.79
C MET A 275 -5.31 -4.68 3.05
N ALA A 276 -4.13 -5.29 2.93
CA ALA A 276 -4.01 -6.64 2.42
C ALA A 276 -4.00 -7.67 3.56
N VAL A 277 -4.53 -8.84 3.25
CA VAL A 277 -4.35 -10.09 3.99
C VAL A 277 -3.43 -10.95 3.14
N GLN A 278 -2.12 -10.75 3.33
CA GLN A 278 -1.13 -11.47 2.53
C GLN A 278 -0.69 -12.77 3.19
N ASP A 279 0.25 -13.45 2.55
CA ASP A 279 0.80 -14.71 3.02
C ASP A 279 1.29 -14.62 4.47
N GLY A 280 0.98 -15.65 5.23
CA GLY A 280 1.28 -15.73 6.65
C GLY A 280 0.24 -15.09 7.57
N ASN A 281 -0.64 -14.21 7.08
CA ASN A 281 -1.66 -13.60 7.93
C ASN A 281 -2.66 -14.64 8.46
N LEU A 282 -3.15 -15.51 7.59
CA LEU A 282 -4.08 -16.59 7.97
C LEU A 282 -3.39 -17.79 8.63
N ALA A 283 -2.08 -17.90 8.47
CA ALA A 283 -1.26 -18.88 9.21
C ALA A 283 -0.87 -18.42 10.62
N ASP A 284 -1.06 -17.12 10.93
CA ASP A 284 -0.66 -16.54 12.21
C ASP A 284 -1.41 -17.17 13.38
N ARG A 285 -0.69 -17.36 14.48
CA ARG A 285 -1.20 -18.00 15.69
C ARG A 285 -1.07 -17.09 16.90
N ASP A 286 -2.12 -17.05 17.69
CA ASP A 286 -2.08 -16.46 19.04
C ASP A 286 -1.03 -17.20 19.88
N ARG A 287 0.01 -16.48 20.32
CA ARG A 287 1.12 -17.07 21.09
C ARG A 287 0.68 -17.66 22.41
N ARG A 288 -0.45 -17.22 22.99
CA ARG A 288 -0.99 -17.67 24.26
C ARG A 288 -1.81 -18.94 24.11
N THR A 289 -2.61 -19.07 23.06
CA THR A 289 -3.54 -20.19 22.85
C THR A 289 -3.03 -21.21 21.85
N GLY A 290 -2.07 -20.83 20.97
CA GLY A 290 -1.61 -21.62 19.84
C GLY A 290 -2.62 -21.72 18.70
N GLN A 291 -3.80 -21.12 18.85
CA GLN A 291 -4.85 -21.17 17.83
C GLN A 291 -4.54 -20.22 16.66
N ARG A 292 -4.83 -20.69 15.47
CA ARG A 292 -4.77 -19.88 14.24
C ARG A 292 -5.96 -18.94 14.20
N ILE A 293 -5.75 -17.73 13.67
CA ILE A 293 -6.86 -16.80 13.39
C ILE A 293 -7.78 -17.39 12.32
N THR A 294 -9.08 -17.26 12.53
CA THR A 294 -10.08 -17.62 11.52
C THR A 294 -10.41 -16.42 10.63
N VAL A 295 -10.90 -16.67 9.41
CA VAL A 295 -11.32 -15.59 8.49
C VAL A 295 -12.45 -14.73 9.08
N PRO A 296 -13.48 -15.29 9.75
CA PRO A 296 -14.48 -14.50 10.45
C PRO A 296 -13.93 -13.59 11.55
N GLU A 297 -12.95 -14.06 12.35
CA GLU A 297 -12.30 -13.25 13.39
C GLU A 297 -11.50 -12.11 12.77
N LEU A 298 -10.68 -12.40 11.74
CA LEU A 298 -9.91 -11.40 11.02
C LEU A 298 -10.84 -10.36 10.38
N TYR A 299 -11.90 -10.80 9.73
CA TYR A 299 -12.89 -9.91 9.12
C TYR A 299 -13.59 -9.03 10.15
N THR A 300 -14.03 -9.62 11.28
CA THR A 300 -14.64 -8.87 12.38
C THR A 300 -13.68 -7.78 12.89
N PHE A 301 -12.40 -8.12 13.10
CA PHE A 301 -11.39 -7.14 13.49
C PHE A 301 -11.21 -6.04 12.42
N ALA A 302 -11.12 -6.43 11.16
CA ALA A 302 -10.98 -5.51 10.03
C ALA A 302 -12.15 -4.49 9.95
N VAL A 303 -13.37 -4.97 10.18
CA VAL A 303 -14.58 -4.13 10.07
C VAL A 303 -14.82 -3.31 11.33
N THR A 304 -14.75 -3.94 12.51
CA THR A 304 -15.18 -3.29 13.76
C THR A 304 -14.10 -2.43 14.39
N ARG A 305 -12.84 -2.86 14.30
CA ARG A 305 -11.70 -2.16 14.90
C ARG A 305 -11.00 -1.26 13.88
N LEU A 306 -10.57 -1.84 12.76
CA LEU A 306 -9.86 -1.09 11.74
C LEU A 306 -10.80 -0.29 10.84
N ARG A 307 -12.08 -0.62 10.79
CA ARG A 307 -13.10 0.07 9.97
C ARG A 307 -12.64 0.23 8.51
N LEU A 308 -12.13 -0.87 7.93
CA LEU A 308 -11.58 -0.86 6.58
C LEU A 308 -12.67 -0.59 5.53
N ASP A 309 -12.30 0.14 4.50
CA ASP A 309 -13.10 0.39 3.31
C ASP A 309 -12.78 -0.63 2.21
N TYR A 310 -11.55 -1.14 2.18
CA TYR A 310 -11.07 -2.14 1.22
C TYR A 310 -10.27 -3.24 1.93
N ILE A 311 -10.54 -4.50 1.54
CA ILE A 311 -9.74 -5.65 1.96
C ILE A 311 -9.22 -6.36 0.71
N PHE A 312 -7.90 -6.55 0.63
CA PHE A 312 -7.22 -7.24 -0.45
C PHE A 312 -6.81 -8.64 0.03
N TRP A 313 -7.59 -9.65 -0.36
CA TRP A 313 -7.40 -11.02 0.07
C TRP A 313 -6.31 -11.72 -0.75
N GLY A 314 -5.23 -12.15 -0.10
CA GLY A 314 -4.20 -12.97 -0.69
C GLY A 314 -4.72 -14.36 -1.08
N THR A 315 -4.05 -14.98 -2.04
CA THR A 315 -4.39 -16.31 -2.56
C THR A 315 -3.47 -17.39 -1.99
N GLU A 316 -3.10 -17.29 -0.69
CA GLU A 316 -2.29 -18.29 -0.01
C GLU A 316 -3.10 -19.57 0.22
N GLU A 317 -2.63 -20.69 -0.35
CA GLU A 317 -3.23 -21.99 -0.12
C GLU A 317 -2.68 -22.66 1.18
N PRO A 318 -3.47 -23.49 1.87
CA PRO A 318 -4.85 -23.86 1.53
C PRO A 318 -5.91 -22.83 1.98
N TYR A 319 -5.53 -21.80 2.71
CA TYR A 319 -6.44 -20.87 3.39
C TYR A 319 -7.38 -20.13 2.43
N TYR A 320 -6.89 -19.80 1.22
CA TYR A 320 -7.72 -19.12 0.25
C TYR A 320 -8.90 -19.98 -0.19
N THR A 321 -8.65 -21.22 -0.57
CA THR A 321 -9.70 -22.13 -1.07
C THR A 321 -10.57 -22.67 0.06
N GLU A 322 -9.98 -23.00 1.20
CA GLU A 322 -10.71 -23.67 2.30
C GLU A 322 -11.42 -22.71 3.26
N ASP A 323 -10.89 -21.50 3.46
CA ASP A 323 -11.41 -20.57 4.46
C ASP A 323 -11.97 -19.27 3.83
N VAL A 324 -11.20 -18.58 2.95
CA VAL A 324 -11.56 -17.24 2.43
C VAL A 324 -12.73 -17.31 1.47
N LEU A 325 -12.66 -18.18 0.46
CA LEU A 325 -13.73 -18.29 -0.54
C LEU A 325 -15.08 -18.70 0.06
N PRO A 326 -15.16 -19.74 0.92
CA PRO A 326 -16.41 -20.09 1.58
C PRO A 326 -16.99 -18.93 2.42
N PHE A 327 -16.13 -18.24 3.18
CA PHE A 327 -16.54 -17.09 3.98
C PHE A 327 -17.13 -15.97 3.12
N LEU A 328 -16.44 -15.57 2.04
CA LEU A 328 -16.90 -14.52 1.15
C LEU A 328 -18.21 -14.89 0.43
N ARG A 329 -18.41 -16.18 0.12
CA ARG A 329 -19.68 -16.69 -0.44
C ARG A 329 -20.83 -16.57 0.56
N GLY A 330 -20.56 -16.80 1.84
CA GLY A 330 -21.53 -16.63 2.92
C GLY A 330 -22.02 -15.21 3.07
N LEU A 331 -21.13 -14.22 2.99
CA LEU A 331 -21.52 -12.79 3.10
C LEU A 331 -22.56 -12.32 2.08
N ARG A 332 -22.76 -13.06 0.99
CA ARG A 332 -23.74 -12.75 -0.06
C ARG A 332 -25.14 -13.25 0.25
N GLN A 333 -25.26 -14.28 1.11
CA GLN A 333 -26.56 -14.89 1.44
C GLN A 333 -27.30 -14.11 2.54
N ASP A 334 -26.57 -13.30 3.31
CA ASP A 334 -27.13 -12.52 4.42
C ASP A 334 -27.57 -11.10 4.03
N ARG A 335 -27.54 -10.75 2.72
CA ARG A 335 -28.01 -9.48 2.15
C ARG A 335 -29.19 -9.70 1.21
#